data_5b1e2bd6154e8746e3f808d201e7cab6
#
_entry.id   5b1e2bd6154e8746e3f808d201e7cab6
#
_cell.length_a   1.000
_cell.length_b   1.000
_cell.length_c   1.000
_cell.angle_alpha   90.00
_cell.angle_beta   90.00
_cell.angle_gamma   90.00
#
_symmetry.space_group_name_H-M   'P 1'
#
loop_
_entity.id
_entity.type
_entity.pdbx_description
1 polymer ?
#
loop_
_entity_poly.entity_id
_entity_poly.type
_entity_poly.pdbx_seq_one_letter_code
_entity_poly.pdbx_strand_id
1 'polypeptide(L)'
;MHTITMDDLRAALLPRPRDAHKNDFGHLLIIAGSRGMAGAALIATAAALRSGAGLTTVACPQSLLSISQIAQPCAMCVPLPEEDGAIAASAVPILKNALAGKTALAIGCGLSLRASAEIVRFALGCGLPAAIDADALNLIARDDSLRALLRPHHVITPHPGEAARLLGRSVRSCLEDARALHALGATALLKGATSYIVGAHDWASESGNVGMAKGGSGDALTGVLGALLAQGYPPETAAWMASEIHGRAGERASTRFGIVSMTPQDTVDALTDIFRELYE
;
A
#
# COMPACT_ATOMS: atom_id res chain seq x y z
N MET A 1 -2.77 -4.31 -23.47
CA MET A 1 -3.43 -4.05 -22.17
C MET A 1 -4.45 -5.14 -21.92
N HIS A 2 -4.43 -5.72 -20.75
CA HIS A 2 -5.35 -6.78 -20.31
C HIS A 2 -6.25 -6.24 -19.20
N THR A 3 -7.57 -6.43 -19.31
CA THR A 3 -8.51 -6.11 -18.22
C THR A 3 -8.56 -7.29 -17.25
N ILE A 4 -8.32 -7.03 -15.97
CA ILE A 4 -8.19 -8.05 -14.93
C ILE A 4 -9.53 -8.68 -14.63
N THR A 5 -9.55 -10.01 -14.47
CA THR A 5 -10.73 -10.82 -14.17
C THR A 5 -10.56 -11.60 -12.86
N MET A 6 -11.65 -12.21 -12.36
CA MET A 6 -11.57 -13.15 -11.22
C MET A 6 -10.73 -14.39 -11.55
N ASP A 7 -10.74 -14.85 -12.80
CA ASP A 7 -9.96 -16.01 -13.21
C ASP A 7 -8.45 -15.70 -13.23
N ASP A 8 -8.07 -14.46 -13.59
CA ASP A 8 -6.69 -14.00 -13.44
C ASP A 8 -6.25 -14.02 -11.97
N LEU A 9 -7.12 -13.53 -11.07
CA LEU A 9 -6.85 -13.57 -9.62
C LEU A 9 -6.66 -15.01 -9.13
N ARG A 10 -7.57 -15.93 -9.49
CA ARG A 10 -7.48 -17.34 -9.09
C ARG A 10 -6.21 -18.00 -9.63
N ALA A 11 -5.87 -17.75 -10.90
CA ALA A 11 -4.67 -18.29 -11.53
C ALA A 11 -3.36 -17.82 -10.90
N ALA A 12 -3.36 -16.62 -10.32
CA ALA A 12 -2.19 -16.03 -9.67
C ALA A 12 -2.02 -16.41 -8.19
N LEU A 13 -3.05 -16.99 -7.54
CA LEU A 13 -2.99 -17.29 -6.11
C LEU A 13 -1.85 -18.24 -5.76
N LEU A 14 -1.09 -17.86 -4.75
CA LEU A 14 -0.12 -18.77 -4.13
C LEU A 14 -0.85 -19.79 -3.24
N PRO A 15 -0.40 -21.07 -3.24
CA PRO A 15 -1.02 -22.10 -2.42
C PRO A 15 -0.82 -21.79 -0.92
N ARG A 16 -1.80 -22.22 -0.11
CA ARG A 16 -1.74 -22.17 1.36
C ARG A 16 -1.80 -23.58 1.92
N PRO A 17 -0.65 -24.30 2.00
CA PRO A 17 -0.60 -25.66 2.52
C PRO A 17 -1.13 -25.75 3.96
N ARG A 18 -1.73 -26.89 4.31
CA ARG A 18 -2.33 -27.07 5.64
C ARG A 18 -1.31 -27.01 6.78
N ASP A 19 -0.06 -27.37 6.52
CA ASP A 19 1.06 -27.37 7.46
C ASP A 19 1.88 -26.08 7.43
N ALA A 20 1.46 -25.07 6.66
CA ALA A 20 2.13 -23.77 6.62
C ALA A 20 2.03 -23.03 7.95
N HIS A 21 3.03 -22.19 8.23
CA HIS A 21 3.10 -21.34 9.41
C HIS A 21 3.24 -19.85 9.04
N LYS A 22 3.11 -18.96 10.01
CA LYS A 22 3.06 -17.52 9.79
C LYS A 22 4.24 -16.95 8.98
N ASN A 23 5.43 -17.53 9.09
CA ASN A 23 6.61 -17.04 8.37
C ASN A 23 6.58 -17.36 6.87
N ASP A 24 5.79 -18.37 6.45
CA ASP A 24 5.66 -18.74 5.04
C ASP A 24 4.87 -17.69 4.24
N PHE A 25 4.09 -16.86 4.94
CA PHE A 25 3.27 -15.79 4.35
C PHE A 25 3.88 -14.40 4.55
N GLY A 26 5.17 -14.35 4.85
CA GLY A 26 5.97 -13.14 4.92
C GLY A 26 5.68 -12.23 6.11
N HIS A 27 6.44 -11.15 6.20
CA HIS A 27 6.38 -10.17 7.27
C HIS A 27 6.44 -8.75 6.71
N LEU A 28 5.31 -8.06 6.73
CA LEU A 28 5.20 -6.67 6.27
C LEU A 28 5.63 -5.68 7.36
N LEU A 29 6.47 -4.70 7.00
CA LEU A 29 6.72 -3.50 7.79
C LEU A 29 5.97 -2.31 7.18
N ILE A 30 5.08 -1.69 7.93
CA ILE A 30 4.33 -0.49 7.53
C ILE A 30 4.93 0.72 8.24
N ILE A 31 5.46 1.70 7.50
CA ILE A 31 5.98 2.98 8.03
C ILE A 31 4.93 4.05 7.74
N ALA A 32 4.15 4.43 8.74
CA ALA A 32 2.95 5.22 8.53
C ALA A 32 2.53 6.03 9.77
N GLY A 33 1.64 6.98 9.55
CA GLY A 33 1.03 7.79 10.59
C GLY A 33 1.85 9.01 10.99
N SER A 34 1.12 10.00 11.45
CA SER A 34 1.62 11.21 12.11
C SER A 34 0.51 11.75 13.02
N ARG A 35 0.82 12.76 13.84
CA ARG A 35 -0.18 13.41 14.71
C ARG A 35 -1.35 13.93 13.86
N GLY A 36 -2.57 13.47 14.17
CA GLY A 36 -3.79 13.77 13.43
C GLY A 36 -4.09 12.80 12.27
N MET A 37 -3.17 11.89 11.91
CA MET A 37 -3.33 10.92 10.81
C MET A 37 -3.08 9.47 11.25
N ALA A 38 -3.37 9.13 12.51
CA ALA A 38 -3.29 7.76 13.01
C ALA A 38 -4.18 6.80 12.21
N GLY A 39 -5.37 7.25 11.79
CA GLY A 39 -6.33 6.44 11.04
C GLY A 39 -5.77 5.85 9.77
N ALA A 40 -4.91 6.57 9.04
CA ALA A 40 -4.27 6.07 7.82
C ALA A 40 -3.39 4.84 8.09
N ALA A 41 -2.55 4.91 9.14
CA ALA A 41 -1.73 3.77 9.57
C ALA A 41 -2.59 2.58 10.01
N LEU A 42 -3.70 2.83 10.71
CA LEU A 42 -4.61 1.79 11.20
C LEU A 42 -5.35 1.09 10.06
N ILE A 43 -5.86 1.84 9.08
CA ILE A 43 -6.54 1.29 7.90
C ILE A 43 -5.57 0.43 7.08
N ALA A 44 -4.36 0.93 6.79
CA ALA A 44 -3.36 0.16 6.06
C ALA A 44 -2.98 -1.13 6.81
N THR A 45 -2.84 -1.06 8.14
CA THR A 45 -2.52 -2.24 8.96
C THR A 45 -3.67 -3.25 8.96
N ALA A 46 -4.92 -2.80 9.11
CA ALA A 46 -6.10 -3.66 9.07
C ALA A 46 -6.24 -4.36 7.71
N ALA A 47 -6.05 -3.61 6.61
CA ALA A 47 -6.08 -4.16 5.25
C ALA A 47 -4.99 -5.21 5.04
N ALA A 48 -3.77 -4.99 5.53
CA ALA A 48 -2.69 -5.95 5.45
C ALA A 48 -2.99 -7.25 6.20
N LEU A 49 -3.53 -7.15 7.42
CA LEU A 49 -3.94 -8.31 8.22
C LEU A 49 -5.05 -9.12 7.53
N ARG A 50 -6.00 -8.46 6.86
CA ARG A 50 -7.09 -9.10 6.10
C ARG A 50 -6.62 -9.69 4.77
N SER A 51 -5.47 -9.26 4.25
CA SER A 51 -4.93 -9.70 2.96
C SER A 51 -3.89 -10.84 3.07
N GLY A 52 -3.78 -11.46 4.24
CA GLY A 52 -3.08 -12.72 4.41
C GLY A 52 -1.58 -12.62 4.66
N ALA A 53 -1.03 -11.44 4.97
CA ALA A 53 0.33 -11.33 5.50
C ALA A 53 0.47 -12.17 6.78
N GLY A 54 1.50 -12.99 6.88
CA GLY A 54 1.71 -13.85 8.04
C GLY A 54 2.03 -13.08 9.32
N LEU A 55 2.79 -12.01 9.17
CA LEU A 55 3.14 -11.06 10.23
C LEU A 55 3.06 -9.63 9.70
N THR A 56 2.55 -8.73 10.52
CA THR A 56 2.51 -7.30 10.23
C THR A 56 3.09 -6.50 11.39
N THR A 57 3.98 -5.57 11.09
CA THR A 57 4.54 -4.61 12.04
C THR A 57 4.24 -3.21 11.56
N VAL A 58 3.66 -2.35 12.39
CA VAL A 58 3.53 -0.93 12.12
C VAL A 58 4.61 -0.15 12.87
N ALA A 59 5.39 0.64 12.14
CA ALA A 59 6.35 1.59 12.66
C ALA A 59 5.75 3.00 12.55
N CYS A 60 5.46 3.61 13.67
CA CYS A 60 4.73 4.87 13.76
C CYS A 60 5.35 5.80 14.82
N PRO A 61 5.03 7.10 14.80
CA PRO A 61 5.43 8.02 15.86
C PRO A 61 5.11 7.47 17.25
N GLN A 62 6.00 7.70 18.21
CA GLN A 62 5.84 7.25 19.61
C GLN A 62 4.48 7.63 20.19
N SER A 63 3.97 8.82 19.85
CA SER A 63 2.66 9.29 20.32
C SER A 63 1.47 8.46 19.82
N LEU A 64 1.65 7.66 18.77
CA LEU A 64 0.60 6.80 18.20
C LEU A 64 0.67 5.35 18.68
N LEU A 65 1.69 4.97 19.46
CA LEU A 65 1.93 3.59 19.87
C LEU A 65 0.71 2.94 20.54
N SER A 66 0.18 3.57 21.59
CA SER A 66 -0.97 3.01 22.33
C SER A 66 -2.23 2.90 21.46
N ILE A 67 -2.47 3.89 20.59
CA ILE A 67 -3.59 3.88 19.65
C ILE A 67 -3.44 2.69 18.69
N SER A 68 -2.25 2.48 18.14
CA SER A 68 -1.98 1.39 17.20
C SER A 68 -2.13 0.02 17.85
N GLN A 69 -1.62 -0.18 19.07
CA GLN A 69 -1.72 -1.45 19.80
C GLN A 69 -3.15 -1.79 20.19
N ILE A 70 -3.95 -0.80 20.61
CA ILE A 70 -5.35 -1.01 20.98
C ILE A 70 -6.20 -1.32 19.74
N ALA A 71 -6.02 -0.55 18.66
CA ALA A 71 -6.85 -0.69 17.46
C ALA A 71 -6.46 -1.90 16.60
N GLN A 72 -5.19 -2.32 16.64
CA GLN A 72 -4.66 -3.44 15.83
C GLN A 72 -3.89 -4.44 16.69
N PRO A 73 -4.57 -5.19 17.56
CA PRO A 73 -3.91 -6.09 18.53
C PRO A 73 -3.18 -7.27 17.86
N CYS A 74 -3.48 -7.57 16.60
CA CYS A 74 -2.81 -8.59 15.79
C CYS A 74 -1.52 -8.11 15.13
N ALA A 75 -1.22 -6.81 15.16
CA ALA A 75 0.00 -6.24 14.61
C ALA A 75 1.02 -5.94 15.72
N MET A 76 2.30 -6.13 15.40
CA MET A 76 3.39 -5.62 16.23
C MET A 76 3.58 -4.13 15.97
N CYS A 77 4.08 -3.39 16.96
CA CYS A 77 4.33 -1.95 16.84
C CYS A 77 5.79 -1.63 17.14
N VAL A 78 6.38 -0.74 16.35
CA VAL A 78 7.70 -0.16 16.56
C VAL A 78 7.53 1.34 16.78
N PRO A 79 7.75 1.84 18.01
CA PRO A 79 7.71 3.27 18.28
C PRO A 79 8.90 3.98 17.64
N LEU A 80 8.65 5.07 16.94
CA LEU A 80 9.67 5.87 16.28
C LEU A 80 9.78 7.25 16.90
N PRO A 81 11.00 7.81 17.04
CA PRO A 81 11.19 9.22 17.36
C PRO A 81 10.43 10.13 16.43
N GLU A 82 9.83 11.17 16.98
CA GLU A 82 9.03 12.14 16.25
C GLU A 82 9.47 13.58 16.54
N GLU A 83 9.29 14.43 15.54
CA GLU A 83 9.45 15.87 15.62
C GLU A 83 8.21 16.51 15.01
N ASP A 84 7.59 17.47 15.71
CA ASP A 84 6.32 18.09 15.31
C ASP A 84 5.19 17.09 14.97
N GLY A 85 5.22 15.91 15.61
CA GLY A 85 4.23 14.85 15.40
C GLY A 85 4.40 14.05 14.12
N ALA A 86 5.55 14.16 13.45
CA ALA A 86 5.93 13.36 12.29
C ALA A 86 7.25 12.60 12.55
N ILE A 87 7.51 11.51 11.81
CA ILE A 87 8.68 10.67 12.03
C ILE A 87 9.97 11.46 11.75
N ALA A 88 10.86 11.53 12.72
CA ALA A 88 12.13 12.24 12.65
C ALA A 88 13.24 11.42 11.97
N ALA A 89 14.30 12.09 11.47
CA ALA A 89 15.47 11.42 10.88
C ALA A 89 16.16 10.45 11.84
N SER A 90 16.13 10.73 13.15
CA SER A 90 16.68 9.87 14.20
C SER A 90 16.01 8.50 14.32
N ALA A 91 14.88 8.27 13.62
CA ALA A 91 14.23 6.97 13.52
C ALA A 91 14.96 5.96 12.61
N VAL A 92 15.85 6.41 11.70
CA VAL A 92 16.52 5.54 10.72
C VAL A 92 17.28 4.37 11.36
N PRO A 93 18.07 4.53 12.44
CA PRO A 93 18.72 3.39 13.10
C PRO A 93 17.72 2.36 13.66
N ILE A 94 16.59 2.80 14.20
CA ILE A 94 15.54 1.93 14.72
C ILE A 94 14.89 1.15 13.56
N LEU A 95 14.59 1.84 12.46
CA LEU A 95 14.05 1.22 11.25
C LEU A 95 15.00 0.18 10.65
N LYS A 96 16.33 0.45 10.64
CA LYS A 96 17.34 -0.54 10.21
C LYS A 96 17.27 -1.82 11.04
N ASN A 97 17.13 -1.70 12.36
CA ASN A 97 16.99 -2.87 13.24
C ASN A 97 15.64 -3.58 13.02
N ALA A 98 14.59 -2.80 12.75
CA ALA A 98 13.25 -3.34 12.49
C ALA A 98 13.14 -4.11 11.17
N LEU A 99 14.10 -3.99 10.24
CA LEU A 99 14.12 -4.76 8.98
C LEU A 99 14.37 -6.26 9.19
N ALA A 100 14.91 -6.67 10.32
CA ALA A 100 15.20 -8.08 10.58
C ALA A 100 13.97 -8.95 10.39
N GLY A 101 14.05 -9.94 9.48
CA GLY A 101 12.97 -10.85 9.15
C GLY A 101 11.79 -10.24 8.37
N LYS A 102 11.88 -8.99 7.91
CA LYS A 102 10.88 -8.40 7.04
C LYS A 102 11.07 -8.83 5.59
N THR A 103 9.97 -9.03 4.87
CA THR A 103 9.97 -9.46 3.47
C THR A 103 9.47 -8.37 2.52
N ALA A 104 8.76 -7.37 3.03
CA ALA A 104 8.33 -6.20 2.26
C ALA A 104 8.08 -4.99 3.16
N LEU A 105 7.97 -3.82 2.54
CA LEU A 105 7.61 -2.54 3.16
C LEU A 105 6.31 -1.97 2.57
N ALA A 106 5.63 -1.16 3.38
CA ALA A 106 4.64 -0.19 2.90
C ALA A 106 4.95 1.16 3.56
N ILE A 107 4.94 2.25 2.79
CA ILE A 107 5.29 3.58 3.32
C ILE A 107 4.43 4.68 2.70
N GLY A 108 4.04 5.64 3.55
CA GLY A 108 3.47 6.90 3.11
C GLY A 108 2.10 7.24 3.65
N CYS A 109 1.30 6.26 4.05
CA CYS A 109 -0.05 6.45 4.61
C CYS A 109 -0.02 7.36 5.84
N GLY A 110 -0.53 8.58 5.72
CA GLY A 110 -0.56 9.56 6.81
C GLY A 110 0.81 9.93 7.37
N LEU A 111 1.88 9.82 6.58
CA LEU A 111 3.26 10.07 7.02
C LEU A 111 3.50 11.54 7.35
N SER A 112 2.75 12.45 6.73
CA SER A 112 2.94 13.90 6.71
C SER A 112 4.14 14.33 5.86
N LEU A 113 3.99 15.49 5.21
CA LEU A 113 5.11 16.15 4.50
C LEU A 113 6.17 16.76 5.45
N ARG A 114 5.93 16.71 6.76
CA ARG A 114 6.89 17.09 7.80
C ARG A 114 7.80 15.93 8.20
N ALA A 115 7.46 14.69 7.81
CA ALA A 115 8.34 13.55 8.04
C ALA A 115 9.68 13.79 7.34
N SER A 116 10.76 13.32 7.95
CA SER A 116 12.08 13.45 7.37
C SER A 116 12.19 12.69 6.05
N ALA A 117 12.74 13.32 5.02
CA ALA A 117 13.05 12.67 3.73
C ALA A 117 13.97 11.45 3.89
N GLU A 118 14.79 11.41 4.96
CA GLU A 118 15.66 10.27 5.26
C GLU A 118 14.88 8.98 5.54
N ILE A 119 13.63 9.07 5.98
CA ILE A 119 12.76 7.90 6.17
C ILE A 119 12.36 7.29 4.82
N VAL A 120 12.02 8.14 3.85
CA VAL A 120 11.72 7.70 2.48
C VAL A 120 12.99 7.18 1.82
N ARG A 121 14.13 7.87 1.97
CA ARG A 121 15.43 7.42 1.46
C ARG A 121 15.82 6.05 2.01
N PHE A 122 15.62 5.83 3.32
CA PHE A 122 15.81 4.53 3.94
C PHE A 122 14.93 3.45 3.31
N ALA A 123 13.63 3.71 3.16
CA ALA A 123 12.68 2.74 2.60
C ALA A 123 13.03 2.37 1.15
N LEU A 124 13.42 3.36 0.32
CA LEU A 124 13.83 3.13 -1.07
C LEU A 124 15.19 2.43 -1.19
N GLY A 125 16.07 2.59 -0.21
CA GLY A 125 17.43 2.04 -0.22
C GLY A 125 17.57 0.70 0.50
N CYS A 126 16.57 0.17 1.18
CA CYS A 126 16.71 -1.03 2.00
C CYS A 126 16.72 -2.36 1.23
N GLY A 127 16.39 -2.35 -0.07
CA GLY A 127 16.43 -3.53 -0.95
C GLY A 127 15.22 -4.44 -0.87
N LEU A 128 14.22 -4.15 -0.04
CA LEU A 128 12.97 -4.91 0.02
C LEU A 128 11.94 -4.40 -1.00
N PRO A 129 11.06 -5.28 -1.51
CA PRO A 129 9.86 -4.85 -2.21
C PRO A 129 9.07 -3.85 -1.36
N ALA A 130 8.58 -2.76 -1.98
CA ALA A 130 7.91 -1.71 -1.24
C ALA A 130 6.67 -1.16 -1.96
N ALA A 131 5.55 -1.05 -1.23
CA ALA A 131 4.38 -0.27 -1.60
C ALA A 131 4.59 1.19 -1.16
N ILE A 132 4.57 2.13 -2.11
CA ILE A 132 4.89 3.55 -1.88
C ILE A 132 3.67 4.38 -2.29
N ASP A 133 3.07 5.07 -1.34
CA ASP A 133 1.83 5.83 -1.56
C ASP A 133 1.87 7.21 -0.87
N ALA A 134 0.89 8.01 -1.14
CA ALA A 134 0.51 9.21 -0.40
C ALA A 134 1.70 10.18 -0.15
N ASP A 135 1.99 10.49 1.11
CA ASP A 135 3.01 11.48 1.46
C ASP A 135 4.43 11.06 1.06
N ALA A 136 4.71 9.75 0.97
CA ALA A 136 5.99 9.29 0.46
C ALA A 136 6.15 9.66 -1.02
N LEU A 137 5.11 9.53 -1.85
CA LEU A 137 5.12 9.98 -3.25
C LEU A 137 5.30 11.49 -3.35
N ASN A 138 4.65 12.25 -2.47
CA ASN A 138 4.78 13.69 -2.44
C ASN A 138 6.20 14.15 -2.05
N LEU A 139 6.87 13.44 -1.15
CA LEU A 139 8.28 13.70 -0.80
C LEU A 139 9.22 13.34 -1.96
N ILE A 140 8.98 12.21 -2.64
CA ILE A 140 9.72 11.81 -3.84
C ILE A 140 9.56 12.83 -4.96
N ALA A 141 8.35 13.38 -5.15
CA ALA A 141 8.09 14.38 -6.19
C ALA A 141 8.86 15.69 -5.97
N ARG A 142 9.30 16.00 -4.74
CA ARG A 142 10.01 17.22 -4.39
C ARG A 142 11.55 17.05 -4.37
N ASP A 143 12.04 15.83 -4.48
CA ASP A 143 13.47 15.51 -4.34
C ASP A 143 13.90 14.52 -5.43
N ASP A 144 14.62 15.02 -6.43
CA ASP A 144 15.13 14.20 -7.54
C ASP A 144 16.09 13.12 -7.06
N SER A 145 16.78 13.33 -5.94
CA SER A 145 17.66 12.33 -5.35
C SER A 145 16.89 11.14 -4.76
N LEU A 146 15.68 11.35 -4.26
CA LEU A 146 14.76 10.28 -3.86
C LEU A 146 14.16 9.59 -5.08
N ARG A 147 13.75 10.36 -6.10
CA ARG A 147 13.20 9.81 -7.35
C ARG A 147 14.19 8.87 -8.02
N ALA A 148 15.48 9.21 -8.04
CA ALA A 148 16.55 8.37 -8.58
C ALA A 148 16.77 7.04 -7.84
N LEU A 149 16.16 6.85 -6.65
CA LEU A 149 16.22 5.61 -5.89
C LEU A 149 15.07 4.64 -6.22
N LEU A 150 14.12 5.00 -7.07
CA LEU A 150 13.07 4.08 -7.50
C LEU A 150 13.68 2.89 -8.24
N ARG A 151 13.15 1.69 -8.00
CA ARG A 151 13.66 0.41 -8.53
C ARG A 151 12.51 -0.49 -8.95
N PRO A 152 12.73 -1.49 -9.82
CA PRO A 152 11.68 -2.41 -10.29
C PRO A 152 10.96 -3.20 -9.19
N HIS A 153 11.58 -3.35 -8.02
CA HIS A 153 10.93 -4.01 -6.87
C HIS A 153 10.04 -3.08 -6.03
N HIS A 154 9.95 -1.80 -6.40
CA HIS A 154 9.00 -0.85 -5.82
C HIS A 154 7.71 -0.80 -6.62
N VAL A 155 6.60 -0.55 -5.94
CA VAL A 155 5.30 -0.23 -6.54
C VAL A 155 4.86 1.14 -6.05
N ILE A 156 4.69 2.07 -6.96
CA ILE A 156 4.13 3.40 -6.68
C ILE A 156 2.64 3.41 -7.01
N THR A 157 1.83 4.00 -6.12
CA THR A 157 0.36 3.98 -6.25
C THR A 157 -0.26 5.39 -6.30
N PRO A 158 0.19 6.28 -7.19
CA PRO A 158 -0.31 7.65 -7.21
C PRO A 158 -1.77 7.74 -7.65
N HIS A 159 -2.54 8.62 -7.01
CA HIS A 159 -3.75 9.19 -7.60
C HIS A 159 -3.35 10.30 -8.62
N PRO A 160 -4.27 10.80 -9.49
CA PRO A 160 -3.91 11.76 -10.54
C PRO A 160 -3.15 13.00 -10.05
N GLY A 161 -3.48 13.52 -8.88
CA GLY A 161 -2.79 14.67 -8.31
C GLY A 161 -1.36 14.39 -7.88
N GLU A 162 -1.07 13.20 -7.33
CA GLU A 162 0.28 12.73 -6.99
C GLU A 162 1.08 12.43 -8.26
N ALA A 163 0.45 11.79 -9.23
CA ALA A 163 1.04 11.52 -10.53
C ALA A 163 1.47 12.82 -11.24
N ALA A 164 0.63 13.84 -11.19
CA ALA A 164 0.96 15.16 -11.77
C ALA A 164 2.19 15.79 -11.12
N ARG A 165 2.34 15.65 -9.78
CA ARG A 165 3.52 16.13 -9.05
C ARG A 165 4.78 15.33 -9.40
N LEU A 166 4.68 14.00 -9.49
CA LEU A 166 5.79 13.13 -9.87
C LEU A 166 6.29 13.39 -11.30
N LEU A 167 5.37 13.61 -12.24
CA LEU A 167 5.69 13.83 -13.65
C LEU A 167 5.96 15.31 -14.00
N GLY A 168 5.68 16.26 -13.10
CA GLY A 168 5.84 17.70 -13.37
C GLY A 168 4.91 18.23 -14.46
N ARG A 169 3.79 17.53 -14.74
CA ARG A 169 2.80 17.92 -15.77
C ARG A 169 1.39 17.46 -15.40
N SER A 170 0.38 17.97 -16.07
CA SER A 170 -1.00 17.48 -15.91
C SER A 170 -1.12 16.02 -16.34
N VAL A 171 -2.00 15.28 -15.66
CA VAL A 171 -2.28 13.85 -15.85
C VAL A 171 -3.75 13.68 -16.21
N ARG A 172 -4.05 12.83 -17.19
CA ARG A 172 -5.40 12.49 -17.65
C ARG A 172 -5.93 11.17 -17.11
N SER A 173 -5.15 10.48 -16.26
CA SER A 173 -5.45 9.11 -15.75
C SER A 173 -5.67 8.11 -16.88
N CYS A 174 -4.73 8.04 -17.80
CA CYS A 174 -4.72 7.13 -18.94
C CYS A 174 -3.48 6.22 -18.90
N LEU A 175 -3.46 5.24 -19.78
CA LEU A 175 -2.35 4.28 -19.88
C LEU A 175 -1.00 4.96 -20.16
N GLU A 176 -0.98 6.01 -20.98
CA GLU A 176 0.24 6.76 -21.30
C GLU A 176 0.83 7.44 -20.07
N ASP A 177 -0.02 7.97 -19.18
CA ASP A 177 0.43 8.54 -17.91
C ASP A 177 0.99 7.46 -16.98
N ALA A 178 0.37 6.28 -16.92
CA ALA A 178 0.87 5.15 -16.15
C ALA A 178 2.21 4.64 -16.68
N ARG A 179 2.40 4.59 -18.00
CA ARG A 179 3.70 4.26 -18.63
C ARG A 179 4.77 5.30 -18.30
N ALA A 180 4.41 6.60 -18.31
CA ALA A 180 5.33 7.66 -17.92
C ALA A 180 5.77 7.55 -16.44
N LEU A 181 4.86 7.13 -15.54
CA LEU A 181 5.18 6.85 -14.15
C LEU A 181 6.09 5.63 -14.02
N HIS A 182 5.82 4.55 -14.77
CA HIS A 182 6.68 3.36 -14.79
C HIS A 182 8.10 3.68 -15.26
N ALA A 183 8.24 4.59 -16.21
CA ALA A 183 9.55 5.05 -16.69
C ALA A 183 10.41 5.73 -15.61
N LEU A 184 9.85 6.08 -14.44
CA LEU A 184 10.61 6.52 -13.26
C LEU A 184 11.38 5.38 -12.58
N GLY A 185 11.18 4.12 -12.99
CA GLY A 185 11.95 2.96 -12.53
C GLY A 185 11.22 2.01 -11.58
N ALA A 186 9.94 2.20 -11.33
CA ALA A 186 9.10 1.35 -10.46
C ALA A 186 7.89 0.81 -11.22
N THR A 187 7.27 -0.27 -10.72
CA THR A 187 5.91 -0.64 -11.14
C THR A 187 4.96 0.48 -10.77
N ALA A 188 4.14 0.94 -11.73
CA ALA A 188 3.19 2.03 -11.53
C ALA A 188 1.76 1.49 -11.46
N LEU A 189 1.02 1.87 -10.41
CA LEU A 189 -0.43 1.71 -10.28
C LEU A 189 -1.05 3.10 -10.26
N LEU A 190 -1.48 3.64 -11.39
CA LEU A 190 -2.18 4.92 -11.48
C LEU A 190 -3.65 4.72 -11.11
N LYS A 191 -4.04 5.25 -9.95
CA LYS A 191 -5.40 5.15 -9.42
C LYS A 191 -6.39 6.02 -10.21
N GLY A 192 -7.59 5.48 -10.50
CA GLY A 192 -8.65 6.19 -11.19
C GLY A 192 -9.96 5.41 -11.21
N ALA A 193 -10.97 5.87 -11.96
CA ALA A 193 -12.18 5.08 -12.24
C ALA A 193 -11.83 3.77 -12.95
N THR A 194 -10.90 3.81 -13.90
CA THR A 194 -10.08 2.69 -14.33
C THR A 194 -8.69 2.90 -13.75
N SER A 195 -8.17 1.94 -13.02
CA SER A 195 -6.78 1.95 -12.54
C SER A 195 -5.89 1.26 -13.57
N TYR A 196 -4.78 1.92 -13.94
CA TYR A 196 -3.80 1.38 -14.89
C TYR A 196 -2.57 0.91 -14.16
N ILE A 197 -2.17 -0.34 -14.39
CA ILE A 197 -0.98 -0.94 -13.79
C ILE A 197 0.01 -1.23 -14.93
N VAL A 198 1.22 -0.72 -14.79
CA VAL A 198 2.30 -0.86 -15.77
C VAL A 198 3.57 -1.38 -15.09
N GLY A 199 4.04 -2.50 -15.59
CA GLY A 199 5.29 -3.15 -15.25
C GLY A 199 5.91 -3.72 -16.53
N ALA A 200 6.20 -5.02 -16.58
CA ALA A 200 6.56 -5.72 -17.81
C ALA A 200 5.38 -5.76 -18.80
N HIS A 201 4.15 -5.72 -18.28
CA HIS A 201 2.91 -5.72 -19.04
C HIS A 201 2.00 -4.58 -18.59
N ASP A 202 0.99 -4.29 -19.42
CA ASP A 202 -0.03 -3.29 -19.16
C ASP A 202 -1.34 -3.95 -18.74
N TRP A 203 -1.84 -3.58 -17.55
CA TRP A 203 -3.09 -4.08 -16.99
C TRP A 203 -4.06 -2.95 -16.71
N ALA A 204 -5.36 -3.25 -16.72
CA ALA A 204 -6.42 -2.35 -16.30
C ALA A 204 -7.36 -3.04 -15.30
N SER A 205 -7.65 -2.35 -14.20
CA SER A 205 -8.68 -2.73 -13.24
C SER A 205 -9.83 -1.73 -13.33
N GLU A 206 -11.02 -2.25 -13.61
CA GLU A 206 -12.27 -1.47 -13.72
C GLU A 206 -13.18 -1.69 -12.50
N SER A 207 -12.73 -2.49 -11.55
CA SER A 207 -13.44 -2.77 -10.30
C SER A 207 -13.46 -1.57 -9.36
N GLY A 208 -14.48 -1.53 -8.53
CA GLY A 208 -14.71 -0.45 -7.58
C GLY A 208 -15.90 0.42 -7.93
N ASN A 209 -16.11 1.46 -7.14
CA ASN A 209 -17.24 2.37 -7.32
C ASN A 209 -16.94 3.76 -6.71
N VAL A 210 -17.80 4.74 -7.01
CA VAL A 210 -17.64 6.12 -6.54
C VAL A 210 -17.67 6.26 -5.00
N GLY A 211 -18.27 5.31 -4.27
CA GLY A 211 -18.26 5.28 -2.80
C GLY A 211 -16.86 5.14 -2.20
N MET A 212 -15.90 4.63 -2.98
CA MET A 212 -14.49 4.53 -2.59
C MET A 212 -13.74 5.86 -2.69
N ALA A 213 -14.34 6.91 -3.25
CA ALA A 213 -13.74 8.25 -3.32
C ALA A 213 -13.77 8.95 -1.96
N LYS A 214 -13.13 8.36 -0.96
CA LYS A 214 -13.04 8.83 0.45
C LYS A 214 -11.63 8.72 0.98
N GLY A 215 -11.28 9.61 1.92
CA GLY A 215 -10.00 9.52 2.64
C GLY A 215 -9.87 8.17 3.35
N GLY A 216 -8.75 7.49 3.16
CA GLY A 216 -8.49 6.15 3.70
C GLY A 216 -8.56 5.02 2.68
N SER A 217 -9.23 5.20 1.52
CA SER A 217 -9.29 4.15 0.49
C SER A 217 -7.92 3.80 -0.08
N GLY A 218 -7.06 4.80 -0.33
CA GLY A 218 -5.67 4.57 -0.73
C GLY A 218 -4.85 3.84 0.33
N ASP A 219 -5.07 4.18 1.61
CA ASP A 219 -4.39 3.50 2.73
C ASP A 219 -4.77 2.01 2.78
N ALA A 220 -6.04 1.67 2.54
CA ALA A 220 -6.49 0.28 2.44
C ALA A 220 -5.80 -0.44 1.27
N LEU A 221 -5.76 0.16 0.07
CA LEU A 221 -5.04 -0.40 -1.08
C LEU A 221 -3.55 -0.63 -0.77
N THR A 222 -2.90 0.32 -0.11
CA THR A 222 -1.49 0.20 0.28
C THR A 222 -1.27 -0.97 1.24
N GLY A 223 -2.20 -1.22 2.16
CA GLY A 223 -2.17 -2.38 3.05
C GLY A 223 -2.31 -3.71 2.30
N VAL A 224 -3.27 -3.80 1.37
CA VAL A 224 -3.46 -4.99 0.51
C VAL A 224 -2.20 -5.26 -0.31
N LEU A 225 -1.69 -4.25 -1.02
CA LEU A 225 -0.48 -4.34 -1.83
C LEU A 225 0.73 -4.76 -1.01
N GLY A 226 0.96 -4.13 0.13
CA GLY A 226 2.06 -4.47 1.03
C GLY A 226 2.00 -5.91 1.50
N ALA A 227 0.79 -6.41 1.82
CA ALA A 227 0.60 -7.80 2.23
C ALA A 227 0.90 -8.80 1.11
N LEU A 228 0.51 -8.49 -0.13
CA LEU A 228 0.84 -9.34 -1.29
C LEU A 228 2.34 -9.35 -1.57
N LEU A 229 2.99 -8.18 -1.54
CA LEU A 229 4.45 -8.10 -1.65
C LEU A 229 5.15 -8.91 -0.56
N ALA A 230 4.68 -8.83 0.68
CA ALA A 230 5.25 -9.59 1.80
C ALA A 230 5.14 -11.10 1.62
N GLN A 231 4.06 -11.58 1.01
CA GLN A 231 3.84 -12.98 0.66
C GLN A 231 4.69 -13.47 -0.52
N GLY A 232 5.50 -12.61 -1.16
CA GLY A 232 6.41 -12.97 -2.23
C GLY A 232 5.82 -12.84 -3.65
N TYR A 233 4.65 -12.22 -3.81
CA TYR A 233 4.16 -11.90 -5.15
C TYR A 233 5.11 -10.92 -5.85
N PRO A 234 5.44 -11.13 -7.14
CA PRO A 234 6.18 -10.15 -7.92
C PRO A 234 5.49 -8.78 -7.90
N PRO A 235 6.24 -7.67 -7.95
CA PRO A 235 5.67 -6.31 -7.82
C PRO A 235 4.52 -6.00 -8.76
N GLU A 236 4.64 -6.36 -10.05
CA GLU A 236 3.57 -6.21 -11.03
C GLU A 236 2.34 -7.03 -10.65
N THR A 237 2.53 -8.31 -10.31
CA THR A 237 1.45 -9.21 -9.89
C THR A 237 0.76 -8.70 -8.63
N ALA A 238 1.53 -8.31 -7.61
CA ALA A 238 0.99 -7.72 -6.39
C ALA A 238 0.16 -6.45 -6.68
N ALA A 239 0.64 -5.61 -7.60
CA ALA A 239 -0.02 -4.36 -7.93
C ALA A 239 -1.39 -4.55 -8.60
N TRP A 240 -1.47 -5.40 -9.65
CA TRP A 240 -2.75 -5.62 -10.32
C TRP A 240 -3.72 -6.44 -9.46
N MET A 241 -3.23 -7.44 -8.70
CA MET A 241 -4.06 -8.17 -7.74
C MET A 241 -4.62 -7.25 -6.66
N ALA A 242 -3.78 -6.39 -6.07
CA ALA A 242 -4.21 -5.45 -5.04
C ALA A 242 -5.29 -4.50 -5.56
N SER A 243 -5.11 -3.95 -6.76
CA SER A 243 -6.11 -3.06 -7.38
C SER A 243 -7.46 -3.75 -7.54
N GLU A 244 -7.47 -4.94 -8.11
CA GLU A 244 -8.69 -5.69 -8.39
C GLU A 244 -9.38 -6.19 -7.11
N ILE A 245 -8.62 -6.77 -6.16
CA ILE A 245 -9.15 -7.23 -4.88
C ILE A 245 -9.76 -6.08 -4.09
N HIS A 246 -9.07 -4.94 -4.00
CA HIS A 246 -9.53 -3.76 -3.29
C HIS A 246 -10.79 -3.17 -3.95
N GLY A 247 -10.82 -3.08 -5.29
CA GLY A 247 -11.99 -2.60 -6.02
C GLY A 247 -13.22 -3.46 -5.78
N ARG A 248 -13.08 -4.78 -5.92
CA ARG A 248 -14.17 -5.74 -5.65
C ARG A 248 -14.64 -5.71 -4.20
N ALA A 249 -13.73 -5.54 -3.25
CA ALA A 249 -14.11 -5.35 -1.85
C ALA A 249 -14.94 -4.06 -1.67
N GLY A 250 -14.59 -2.99 -2.38
CA GLY A 250 -15.39 -1.76 -2.41
C GLY A 250 -16.77 -1.95 -3.03
N GLU A 251 -16.91 -2.77 -4.07
CA GLU A 251 -18.21 -3.14 -4.65
C GLU A 251 -19.06 -3.95 -3.64
N ARG A 252 -18.43 -4.91 -2.96
CA ARG A 252 -19.09 -5.69 -1.91
C ARG A 252 -19.55 -4.80 -0.76
N ALA A 253 -18.72 -3.86 -0.31
CA ALA A 253 -19.08 -2.88 0.72
C ALA A 253 -20.26 -1.99 0.28
N SER A 254 -20.25 -1.52 -0.98
CA SER A 254 -21.35 -0.67 -1.48
C SER A 254 -22.68 -1.40 -1.59
N THR A 255 -22.69 -2.69 -1.88
CA THR A 255 -23.89 -3.53 -1.88
C THR A 255 -24.52 -3.60 -0.48
N ARG A 256 -23.68 -3.58 0.58
CA ARG A 256 -24.12 -3.70 1.97
C ARG A 256 -24.51 -2.35 2.58
N PHE A 257 -23.73 -1.30 2.30
CA PHE A 257 -23.87 0.01 2.99
C PHE A 257 -24.31 1.13 2.06
N GLY A 258 -24.39 0.90 0.74
CA GLY A 258 -24.61 1.92 -0.28
C GLY A 258 -23.39 2.80 -0.54
N ILE A 259 -23.30 3.37 -1.73
CA ILE A 259 -22.13 4.18 -2.18
C ILE A 259 -21.90 5.45 -1.36
N VAL A 260 -22.95 5.98 -0.71
CA VAL A 260 -22.84 7.20 0.09
C VAL A 260 -22.33 6.91 1.50
N SER A 261 -22.80 5.82 2.12
CA SER A 261 -22.55 5.54 3.54
C SER A 261 -21.34 4.66 3.79
N MET A 262 -20.91 3.84 2.80
CA MET A 262 -19.73 2.99 2.96
C MET A 262 -18.48 3.81 3.32
N THR A 263 -17.61 3.23 4.11
CA THR A 263 -16.34 3.78 4.54
C THR A 263 -15.17 2.90 4.06
N PRO A 264 -13.91 3.37 4.07
CA PRO A 264 -12.75 2.52 3.82
C PRO A 264 -12.66 1.31 4.77
N GLN A 265 -13.13 1.44 6.01
CA GLN A 265 -13.19 0.31 6.95
C GLN A 265 -14.14 -0.79 6.46
N ASP A 266 -15.30 -0.42 5.89
CA ASP A 266 -16.24 -1.39 5.30
C ASP A 266 -15.62 -2.11 4.10
N THR A 267 -14.79 -1.42 3.31
CA THR A 267 -14.00 -2.04 2.24
C THR A 267 -12.98 -3.02 2.79
N VAL A 268 -12.27 -2.66 3.87
CA VAL A 268 -11.32 -3.57 4.56
C VAL A 268 -12.02 -4.80 5.11
N ASP A 269 -13.20 -4.65 5.70
CA ASP A 269 -13.97 -5.79 6.22
C ASP A 269 -14.46 -6.70 5.09
N ALA A 270 -14.85 -6.11 3.94
CA ALA A 270 -15.29 -6.85 2.76
C ALA A 270 -14.15 -7.61 2.04
N LEU A 271 -12.88 -7.32 2.30
CA LEU A 271 -11.75 -8.13 1.82
C LEU A 271 -11.91 -9.61 2.20
N THR A 272 -12.51 -9.89 3.36
CA THR A 272 -12.76 -11.27 3.81
C THR A 272 -13.65 -12.04 2.86
N ASP A 273 -14.65 -11.40 2.28
CA ASP A 273 -15.55 -12.03 1.31
C ASP A 273 -14.83 -12.32 -0.01
N ILE A 274 -13.98 -11.41 -0.47
CA ILE A 274 -13.22 -11.58 -1.71
C ILE A 274 -12.19 -12.70 -1.56
N PHE A 275 -11.41 -12.72 -0.47
CA PHE A 275 -10.44 -13.81 -0.26
C PHE A 275 -11.13 -15.16 -0.05
N ARG A 276 -12.28 -15.22 0.61
CA ARG A 276 -13.08 -16.46 0.69
C ARG A 276 -13.48 -16.94 -0.69
N GLU A 277 -14.05 -16.08 -1.55
CA GLU A 277 -14.45 -16.42 -2.91
C GLU A 277 -13.28 -16.89 -3.80
N LEU A 278 -12.07 -16.38 -3.52
CA LEU A 278 -10.87 -16.75 -4.27
C LEU A 278 -10.29 -18.12 -3.88
N TYR A 279 -10.45 -18.54 -2.63
CA TYR A 279 -9.86 -19.78 -2.09
C TYR A 279 -10.87 -20.92 -1.91
N GLU A 280 -12.16 -20.67 -2.06
CA GLU A 280 -13.25 -21.67 -2.08
C GLU A 280 -13.68 -22.00 -3.52
#